data_c611fe6ab430c3287a339da499cf8ad4
#
_entry.id   c611fe6ab430c3287a339da499cf8ad4
#
_cell.length_a   1.000
_cell.length_b   1.000
_cell.length_c   1.000
_cell.angle_alpha   90.00
_cell.angle_beta   90.00
_cell.angle_gamma   90.00
#
_symmetry.space_group_name_H-M   'P 1'
#
loop_
_entity.id
_entity.type
_entity.pdbx_description
1 polymer ?
#
loop_
_entity_poly.entity_id
_entity_poly.type
_entity_poly.pdbx_seq_one_letter_code
_entity_poly.pdbx_strand_id
1 'polypeptide(L)'
;EVNLEITDLYMQAKKEGWDKQRFLQQAAQIGGVYVPSLYDVSYREDGTIDSVKPNCPQAPEKVTKRIIADLDKVYYPKQFVVPFINIVHDRSMLEIQRGCLRGCRFCQAGFICRPVREKSVDVINAQAKATCENTGYDEISISSLSTSDYTKLEPMLEKMLEWTEPKHLSLIHISE
;
A
#
# COMPACT_ATOMS: atom_id res chain seq x y z
N GLU A 1 -7.78 -5.87 -2.13
CA GLU A 1 -9.17 -6.05 -1.69
C GLU A 1 -10.10 -5.04 -2.37
N VAL A 2 -9.99 -3.72 -2.11
CA VAL A 2 -10.87 -2.70 -2.73
C VAL A 2 -10.83 -2.75 -4.26
N ASN A 3 -9.66 -2.97 -4.85
CA ASN A 3 -9.53 -3.06 -6.31
C ASN A 3 -10.34 -4.22 -6.90
N LEU A 4 -10.37 -5.37 -6.22
CA LEU A 4 -11.18 -6.52 -6.64
C LEU A 4 -12.67 -6.17 -6.56
N GLU A 5 -13.12 -5.60 -5.46
CA GLU A 5 -14.52 -5.20 -5.27
C GLU A 5 -14.98 -4.19 -6.32
N ILE A 6 -14.15 -3.19 -6.65
CA ILE A 6 -14.44 -2.22 -7.72
C ILE A 6 -14.46 -2.90 -9.09
N THR A 7 -13.53 -3.83 -9.34
CA THR A 7 -13.47 -4.56 -10.61
C THR A 7 -14.69 -5.44 -10.79
N ASP A 8 -15.09 -6.19 -9.75
CA ASP A 8 -16.27 -7.05 -9.79
C ASP A 8 -17.53 -6.23 -10.02
N LEU A 9 -17.67 -5.09 -9.31
CA LEU A 9 -18.77 -4.15 -9.51
C LEU A 9 -18.79 -3.61 -10.95
N TYR A 10 -17.63 -3.28 -11.51
CA TYR A 10 -17.52 -2.80 -12.88
C TYR A 10 -17.93 -3.87 -13.90
N MET A 11 -17.51 -5.10 -13.69
CA MET A 11 -17.90 -6.22 -14.55
C MET A 11 -19.41 -6.48 -14.49
N GLN A 12 -20.00 -6.39 -13.31
CA GLN A 12 -21.46 -6.45 -13.14
C GLN A 12 -22.15 -5.30 -13.87
N ALA A 13 -21.70 -4.07 -13.66
CA ALA A 13 -22.25 -2.88 -14.31
C ALA A 13 -22.25 -3.00 -15.84
N LYS A 14 -21.15 -3.52 -16.39
CA LYS A 14 -21.02 -3.80 -17.83
C LYS A 14 -22.02 -4.84 -18.33
N LYS A 15 -22.19 -5.93 -17.59
CA LYS A 15 -23.10 -7.01 -17.92
C LYS A 15 -24.57 -6.56 -17.89
N GLU A 16 -24.92 -5.70 -16.94
CA GLU A 16 -26.28 -5.20 -16.72
C GLU A 16 -26.58 -3.89 -17.47
N GLY A 17 -25.59 -3.32 -18.17
CA GLY A 17 -25.76 -2.08 -18.94
C GLY A 17 -26.02 -0.84 -18.06
N TRP A 18 -25.37 -0.75 -16.89
CA TRP A 18 -25.52 0.43 -16.02
C TRP A 18 -24.90 1.66 -16.67
N ASP A 19 -25.50 2.79 -16.40
CA ASP A 19 -24.89 4.07 -16.70
C ASP A 19 -23.79 4.42 -15.68
N LYS A 20 -23.02 5.45 -16.02
CA LYS A 20 -21.92 5.91 -15.15
C LYS A 20 -22.42 6.37 -13.78
N GLN A 21 -23.56 7.02 -13.72
CA GLN A 21 -24.09 7.56 -12.46
C GLN A 21 -24.47 6.44 -11.50
N ARG A 22 -25.21 5.44 -11.98
CA ARG A 22 -25.55 4.25 -11.19
C ARG A 22 -24.31 3.51 -10.71
N PHE A 23 -23.32 3.32 -11.58
CA PHE A 23 -22.06 2.70 -11.18
C PHE A 23 -21.35 3.47 -10.06
N LEU A 24 -21.23 4.80 -10.17
CA LEU A 24 -20.60 5.64 -9.15
C LEU A 24 -21.34 5.61 -7.81
N GLN A 25 -22.68 5.61 -7.83
CA GLN A 25 -23.49 5.49 -6.62
C GLN A 25 -23.27 4.14 -5.92
N GLN A 26 -23.18 3.06 -6.67
CA GLN A 26 -22.89 1.74 -6.10
C GLN A 26 -21.44 1.64 -5.61
N ALA A 27 -20.48 2.21 -6.32
CA ALA A 27 -19.08 2.25 -5.92
C ALA A 27 -18.87 3.01 -4.59
N ALA A 28 -19.66 4.07 -4.34
CA ALA A 28 -19.61 4.84 -3.09
C ALA A 28 -20.00 4.03 -1.85
N GLN A 29 -20.69 2.89 -2.01
CA GLN A 29 -21.06 1.99 -0.93
C GLN A 29 -19.92 1.03 -0.53
N ILE A 30 -18.89 0.91 -1.37
CA ILE A 30 -17.70 0.13 -1.04
C ILE A 30 -16.88 0.89 0.01
N GLY A 31 -16.62 0.26 1.15
CA GLY A 31 -15.86 0.89 2.23
C GLY A 31 -14.50 1.42 1.78
N GLY A 32 -14.24 2.70 2.04
CA GLY A 32 -13.01 3.39 1.66
C GLY A 32 -13.01 4.04 0.28
N VAL A 33 -14.09 3.91 -0.49
CA VAL A 33 -14.23 4.56 -1.80
C VAL A 33 -14.89 5.93 -1.63
N TYR A 34 -14.20 6.97 -2.08
CA TYR A 34 -14.72 8.34 -2.14
C TYR A 34 -15.01 8.71 -3.60
N VAL A 35 -16.24 9.13 -3.87
CA VAL A 35 -16.68 9.57 -5.19
C VAL A 35 -16.99 11.08 -5.13
N PRO A 36 -16.08 11.96 -5.55
CA PRO A 36 -16.22 13.41 -5.38
C PRO A 36 -17.52 14.00 -5.91
N SER A 37 -18.02 13.50 -7.04
CA SER A 37 -19.26 13.99 -7.67
C SER A 37 -20.55 13.74 -6.87
N LEU A 38 -20.46 12.93 -5.81
CA LEU A 38 -21.59 12.63 -4.92
C LEU A 38 -21.57 13.48 -3.64
N TYR A 39 -20.75 14.54 -3.60
CA TYR A 39 -20.65 15.46 -2.47
C TYR A 39 -20.68 16.90 -2.93
N ASP A 40 -21.44 17.72 -2.22
CA ASP A 40 -21.45 19.17 -2.38
C ASP A 40 -20.53 19.81 -1.35
N VAL A 41 -19.63 20.67 -1.82
CA VAL A 41 -18.69 21.41 -0.99
C VAL A 41 -19.13 22.86 -0.90
N SER A 42 -19.38 23.34 0.31
CA SER A 42 -19.63 24.78 0.57
C SER A 42 -18.36 25.45 1.13
N TYR A 43 -18.20 26.72 0.77
CA TYR A 43 -17.06 27.52 1.17
C TYR A 43 -17.51 28.74 1.95
N ARG A 44 -16.70 29.19 2.90
CA ARG A 44 -16.85 30.46 3.62
C ARG A 44 -16.37 31.63 2.76
N GLU A 45 -16.65 32.84 3.21
CA GLU A 45 -16.22 34.07 2.52
C GLU A 45 -14.68 34.17 2.39
N ASP A 46 -13.92 33.60 3.32
CA ASP A 46 -12.45 33.56 3.31
C ASP A 46 -11.89 32.45 2.39
N GLY A 47 -12.72 31.69 1.69
CA GLY A 47 -12.33 30.60 0.80
C GLY A 47 -12.01 29.28 1.50
N THR A 48 -12.16 29.18 2.81
CA THR A 48 -12.02 27.92 3.54
C THR A 48 -13.27 27.04 3.36
N ILE A 49 -13.10 25.71 3.44
CA ILE A 49 -14.21 24.76 3.37
C ILE A 49 -15.10 24.92 4.61
N ASP A 50 -16.37 25.18 4.39
CA ASP A 50 -17.39 25.23 5.44
C ASP A 50 -17.97 23.84 5.71
N SER A 51 -18.45 23.16 4.67
CA SER A 51 -18.99 21.82 4.81
C SER A 51 -18.79 20.96 3.55
N VAL A 52 -18.76 19.65 3.74
CA VAL A 52 -18.80 18.64 2.68
C VAL A 52 -19.96 17.71 3.01
N LYS A 53 -20.98 17.68 2.16
CA LYS A 53 -22.20 16.90 2.41
C LYS A 53 -22.51 16.00 1.23
N PRO A 54 -22.95 14.74 1.48
CA PRO A 54 -23.42 13.89 0.39
C PRO A 54 -24.67 14.51 -0.28
N ASN A 55 -24.71 14.45 -1.60
CA ASN A 55 -25.84 14.94 -2.40
C ASN A 55 -26.78 13.81 -2.86
N CYS A 56 -26.52 12.59 -2.44
CA CYS A 56 -27.39 11.45 -2.70
C CYS A 56 -27.38 10.46 -1.52
N PRO A 57 -28.47 9.68 -1.33
CA PRO A 57 -28.59 8.74 -0.21
C PRO A 57 -27.57 7.59 -0.21
N GLN A 58 -26.97 7.29 -1.36
CA GLN A 58 -25.99 6.20 -1.51
C GLN A 58 -24.60 6.60 -1.03
N ALA A 59 -24.29 7.89 -0.96
CA ALA A 59 -23.02 8.37 -0.48
C ALA A 59 -23.02 8.46 1.06
N PRO A 60 -22.01 7.87 1.75
CA PRO A 60 -21.93 7.96 3.20
C PRO A 60 -21.55 9.38 3.65
N GLU A 61 -22.04 9.82 4.80
CA GLU A 61 -21.65 11.12 5.37
C GLU A 61 -20.14 11.22 5.61
N LYS A 62 -19.49 10.09 5.93
CA LYS A 62 -18.07 10.00 6.19
C LYS A 62 -17.48 8.77 5.51
N VAL A 63 -16.51 8.98 4.64
CA VAL A 63 -15.73 7.91 4.05
C VAL A 63 -14.57 7.56 5.00
N THR A 64 -14.61 6.34 5.53
CA THR A 64 -13.54 5.84 6.41
C THR A 64 -12.52 5.09 5.57
N LYS A 65 -11.27 5.51 5.67
CA LYS A 65 -10.16 4.86 4.99
C LYS A 65 -10.06 3.38 5.38
N ARG A 66 -9.98 2.50 4.39
CA ARG A 66 -9.72 1.09 4.59
C ARG A 66 -8.22 0.86 4.80
N ILE A 67 -7.88 0.09 5.81
CA ILE A 67 -6.50 -0.27 6.14
C ILE A 67 -6.35 -1.78 6.29
N ILE A 68 -5.18 -2.30 5.92
CA ILE A 68 -4.78 -3.66 6.25
C ILE A 68 -4.12 -3.61 7.62
N ALA A 69 -4.75 -4.22 8.62
CA ALA A 69 -4.27 -4.19 9.99
C ALA A 69 -3.06 -5.11 10.22
N ASP A 70 -3.04 -6.26 9.55
CA ASP A 70 -2.00 -7.29 9.68
C ASP A 70 -1.26 -7.44 8.35
N LEU A 71 -0.03 -6.92 8.29
CA LEU A 71 0.80 -6.97 7.08
C LEU A 71 1.41 -8.37 6.83
N ASP A 72 1.47 -9.22 7.82
CA ASP A 72 1.99 -10.57 7.66
C ASP A 72 1.06 -11.44 6.82
N LYS A 73 -0.24 -11.12 6.82
CA LYS A 73 -1.27 -11.83 6.04
C LYS A 73 -1.47 -11.30 4.63
N VAL A 74 -0.75 -10.25 4.26
CA VAL A 74 -0.84 -9.71 2.90
C VAL A 74 -0.24 -10.71 1.92
N TYR A 75 -0.98 -10.96 0.82
CA TYR A 75 -0.45 -11.76 -0.27
C TYR A 75 0.89 -11.21 -0.76
N TYR A 76 1.88 -12.09 -0.82
CA TYR A 76 3.18 -11.83 -1.40
C TYR A 76 3.51 -12.93 -2.41
N PRO A 77 3.81 -12.60 -3.66
CA PRO A 77 4.13 -13.61 -4.66
C PRO A 77 5.42 -14.34 -4.29
N LYS A 78 5.40 -15.67 -4.39
CA LYS A 78 6.60 -16.49 -4.18
C LYS A 78 7.46 -16.60 -5.43
N GLN A 79 6.86 -16.38 -6.59
CA GLN A 79 7.53 -16.38 -7.88
C GLN A 79 7.25 -15.06 -8.59
N PHE A 80 8.29 -14.37 -8.98
CA PHE A 80 8.21 -13.13 -9.73
C PHE A 80 8.58 -13.34 -11.18
N VAL A 81 7.93 -12.59 -12.06
CA VAL A 81 8.35 -12.48 -13.45
C VAL A 81 9.53 -11.52 -13.51
N VAL A 82 10.68 -12.03 -13.93
CA VAL A 82 11.91 -11.25 -14.07
C VAL A 82 12.04 -10.79 -15.52
N PRO A 83 12.32 -9.49 -15.80
CA PRO A 83 12.52 -9.01 -17.16
C PRO A 83 13.84 -9.55 -17.74
N PHE A 84 13.87 -9.73 -19.07
CA PHE A 84 15.08 -10.12 -19.81
C PHE A 84 16.07 -8.97 -20.04
N ILE A 85 15.63 -7.74 -19.87
CA ILE A 85 16.44 -6.54 -20.06
C ILE A 85 16.86 -5.99 -18.69
N ASN A 86 18.04 -5.36 -18.63
CA ASN A 86 18.47 -4.67 -17.43
C ASN A 86 17.52 -3.51 -17.12
N ILE A 87 17.06 -3.47 -15.89
CA ILE A 87 16.19 -2.41 -15.36
C ILE A 87 16.92 -1.64 -14.26
N VAL A 88 16.46 -0.43 -13.96
CA VAL A 88 17.11 0.46 -12.97
C VAL A 88 17.17 -0.17 -11.57
N HIS A 89 16.15 -0.95 -11.20
CA HIS A 89 16.05 -1.62 -9.90
C HIS A 89 16.02 -3.14 -10.08
N ASP A 90 17.15 -3.70 -10.53
CA ASP A 90 17.32 -5.14 -10.77
C ASP A 90 17.65 -5.87 -9.46
N ARG A 91 16.69 -5.90 -8.54
CA ARG A 91 16.87 -6.39 -7.17
C ARG A 91 15.55 -6.84 -6.53
N SER A 92 15.67 -7.62 -5.46
CA SER A 92 14.55 -8.00 -4.61
C SER A 92 14.13 -6.85 -3.71
N MET A 93 12.92 -6.34 -3.88
CA MET A 93 12.39 -5.26 -3.03
C MET A 93 11.43 -5.80 -1.98
N LEU A 94 11.67 -5.48 -0.71
CA LEU A 94 10.89 -5.94 0.44
C LEU A 94 10.27 -4.77 1.19
N GLU A 95 8.94 -4.70 1.19
CA GLU A 95 8.23 -3.80 2.07
C GLU A 95 8.21 -4.36 3.50
N ILE A 96 8.83 -3.63 4.45
CA ILE A 96 8.90 -4.06 5.86
C ILE A 96 7.83 -3.43 6.74
N GLN A 97 7.38 -2.21 6.39
CA GLN A 97 6.34 -1.49 7.12
C GLN A 97 5.57 -0.54 6.21
N ARG A 98 4.36 -0.20 6.60
CA ARG A 98 3.54 0.87 5.98
C ARG A 98 3.24 1.96 6.99
N GLY A 99 3.23 3.20 6.49
CA GLY A 99 3.01 4.39 7.30
C GLY A 99 4.31 4.99 7.82
N CYS A 100 4.19 6.19 8.37
CA CYS A 100 5.30 6.90 8.99
C CYS A 100 4.79 7.69 10.20
N LEU A 101 5.57 7.70 11.28
CA LEU A 101 5.21 8.40 12.53
C LEU A 101 5.81 9.82 12.63
N ARG A 102 6.74 10.19 11.73
CA ARG A 102 7.55 11.41 11.85
C ARG A 102 6.75 12.70 11.78
N GLY A 103 5.65 12.78 11.02
CA GLY A 103 4.79 13.95 10.96
C GLY A 103 5.43 15.17 10.33
N CYS A 104 6.36 15.03 9.40
CA CYS A 104 7.01 16.11 8.66
C CYS A 104 5.96 17.00 7.99
N ARG A 105 6.05 18.33 8.16
CA ARG A 105 5.02 19.28 7.71
C ARG A 105 4.80 19.30 6.19
N PHE A 106 5.82 19.01 5.41
CA PHE A 106 5.74 18.96 3.94
C PHE A 106 5.29 17.60 3.40
N CYS A 107 5.30 16.53 4.22
CA CYS A 107 5.13 15.17 3.75
C CYS A 107 3.67 14.72 3.80
N GLN A 108 3.01 14.64 2.65
CA GLN A 108 1.66 14.13 2.54
C GLN A 108 1.57 12.63 2.85
N ALA A 109 2.57 11.83 2.44
CA ALA A 109 2.60 10.39 2.65
C ALA A 109 2.55 10.02 4.15
N GLY A 110 3.25 10.77 5.01
CA GLY A 110 3.22 10.58 6.46
C GLY A 110 1.82 10.71 7.08
N PHE A 111 0.90 11.44 6.45
CA PHE A 111 -0.49 11.57 6.89
C PHE A 111 -1.41 10.55 6.22
N ILE A 112 -1.27 10.35 4.90
CA ILE A 112 -2.13 9.44 4.13
C ILE A 112 -1.91 7.98 4.53
N CYS A 113 -0.66 7.57 4.81
CA CYS A 113 -0.32 6.17 5.04
C CYS A 113 -0.44 5.72 6.50
N ARG A 114 -0.88 6.57 7.42
CA ARG A 114 -1.14 6.18 8.83
C ARG A 114 -2.30 5.19 8.95
N PRO A 115 -2.29 4.33 9.99
CA PRO A 115 -1.29 4.13 11.04
C PRO A 115 -0.04 3.38 10.55
N VAL A 116 1.03 3.42 11.35
CA VAL A 116 2.22 2.57 11.12
C VAL A 116 1.86 1.12 11.39
N ARG A 117 2.24 0.23 10.51
CA ARG A 117 2.05 -1.22 10.60
C ARG A 117 3.31 -1.89 10.11
N GLU A 118 3.80 -2.85 10.85
CA GLU A 118 5.04 -3.56 10.59
C GLU A 118 4.78 -5.01 10.22
N LYS A 119 5.61 -5.58 9.36
CA LYS A 119 5.70 -7.03 9.18
C LYS A 119 6.58 -7.64 10.25
N SER A 120 6.36 -8.91 10.58
CA SER A 120 7.25 -9.65 11.46
C SER A 120 8.58 -9.97 10.78
N VAL A 121 9.61 -10.09 11.61
CA VAL A 121 10.97 -10.47 11.16
C VAL A 121 10.96 -11.79 10.39
N ASP A 122 10.15 -12.76 10.83
CA ASP A 122 10.06 -14.08 10.21
C ASP A 122 9.45 -14.01 8.80
N VAL A 123 8.38 -13.24 8.63
CA VAL A 123 7.73 -13.05 7.33
C VAL A 123 8.66 -12.32 6.36
N ILE A 124 9.34 -11.26 6.81
CA ILE A 124 10.30 -10.52 5.98
C ILE A 124 11.41 -11.46 5.49
N ASN A 125 12.01 -12.24 6.38
CA ASN A 125 13.08 -13.18 6.03
C ASN A 125 12.59 -14.28 5.08
N ALA A 126 11.40 -14.83 5.31
CA ALA A 126 10.81 -15.84 4.42
C ALA A 126 10.53 -15.29 3.01
N GLN A 127 10.02 -14.06 2.92
CA GLN A 127 9.78 -13.37 1.64
C GLN A 127 11.08 -13.08 0.91
N ALA A 128 12.13 -12.59 1.62
CA ALA A 128 13.44 -12.32 1.07
C ALA A 128 14.07 -13.59 0.45
N LYS A 129 14.11 -14.69 1.21
CA LYS A 129 14.62 -15.97 0.72
C LYS A 129 13.88 -16.45 -0.51
N ALA A 130 12.56 -16.47 -0.45
CA ALA A 130 11.73 -16.93 -1.57
C ALA A 130 11.98 -16.09 -2.84
N THR A 131 12.12 -14.76 -2.70
CA THR A 131 12.38 -13.90 -3.84
C THR A 131 13.76 -14.16 -4.44
N CYS A 132 14.83 -14.18 -3.65
CA CYS A 132 16.18 -14.44 -4.15
C CYS A 132 16.31 -15.82 -4.80
N GLU A 133 15.70 -16.86 -4.22
CA GLU A 133 15.74 -18.22 -4.75
C GLU A 133 14.99 -18.37 -6.08
N ASN A 134 13.92 -17.60 -6.29
CA ASN A 134 13.10 -17.69 -7.49
C ASN A 134 13.50 -16.71 -8.61
N THR A 135 14.21 -15.65 -8.29
CA THR A 135 14.60 -14.61 -9.28
C THR A 135 16.06 -14.67 -9.68
N GLY A 136 16.92 -15.18 -8.78
CA GLY A 136 18.36 -15.14 -8.94
C GLY A 136 18.98 -13.76 -8.66
N TYR A 137 18.22 -12.80 -8.10
CA TYR A 137 18.78 -11.52 -7.68
C TYR A 137 19.78 -11.70 -6.53
N ASP A 138 20.86 -10.97 -6.61
CA ASP A 138 21.95 -10.93 -5.63
C ASP A 138 21.90 -9.71 -4.70
N GLU A 139 20.90 -8.84 -4.92
CA GLU A 139 20.68 -7.64 -4.13
C GLU A 139 19.28 -7.63 -3.52
N ILE A 140 19.21 -7.30 -2.23
CA ILE A 140 17.95 -7.13 -1.47
C ILE A 140 17.83 -5.69 -1.01
N SER A 141 16.74 -5.05 -1.39
CA SER A 141 16.40 -3.70 -0.92
C SER A 141 15.26 -3.75 0.08
N ILE A 142 15.48 -3.12 1.22
CA ILE A 142 14.46 -2.92 2.26
C ILE A 142 13.78 -1.59 2.01
N SER A 143 12.47 -1.60 1.80
CA SER A 143 11.68 -0.43 1.45
C SER A 143 10.63 -0.09 2.50
N SER A 144 10.56 1.20 2.85
CA SER A 144 9.49 1.80 3.64
C SER A 144 9.59 3.34 3.59
N LEU A 145 8.58 4.05 4.10
CA LEU A 145 8.63 5.52 4.26
C LEU A 145 9.67 5.98 5.29
N SER A 146 10.08 5.12 6.23
CA SER A 146 11.10 5.42 7.24
C SER A 146 11.64 4.13 7.81
N THR A 147 12.60 3.52 7.12
CA THR A 147 13.13 2.20 7.45
C THR A 147 13.83 2.17 8.81
N SER A 148 14.52 3.25 9.18
CA SER A 148 15.16 3.38 10.48
C SER A 148 14.18 3.41 11.68
N ASP A 149 12.90 3.64 11.42
CA ASP A 149 11.86 3.63 12.45
C ASP A 149 11.19 2.26 12.64
N TYR A 150 11.60 1.26 11.87
CA TYR A 150 11.11 -0.10 12.07
C TYR A 150 11.60 -0.64 13.42
N THR A 151 10.67 -1.04 14.29
CA THR A 151 10.97 -1.34 15.70
C THR A 151 11.88 -2.55 15.92
N LYS A 152 11.95 -3.45 14.93
CA LYS A 152 12.77 -4.67 14.99
C LYS A 152 13.86 -4.69 13.91
N LEU A 153 14.42 -3.51 13.60
CA LEU A 153 15.40 -3.37 12.52
C LEU A 153 16.64 -4.24 12.76
N GLU A 154 17.24 -4.12 13.93
CA GLU A 154 18.45 -4.86 14.30
C GLU A 154 18.25 -6.39 14.25
N PRO A 155 17.26 -6.98 14.97
CA PRO A 155 17.05 -8.43 14.87
C PRO A 155 16.64 -8.90 13.47
N MET A 156 16.01 -8.06 12.66
CA MET A 156 15.71 -8.39 11.28
C MET A 156 16.96 -8.49 10.44
N LEU A 157 17.87 -7.50 10.56
CA LEU A 157 19.14 -7.49 9.82
C LEU A 157 20.04 -8.65 10.26
N GLU A 158 20.21 -8.89 11.56
CA GLU A 158 20.98 -10.02 12.08
C GLU A 158 20.51 -11.33 11.46
N LYS A 159 19.21 -11.60 11.51
CA LYS A 159 18.64 -12.80 10.92
C LYS A 159 18.78 -12.86 9.39
N MET A 160 18.78 -11.74 8.69
CA MET A 160 19.04 -11.69 7.26
C MET A 160 20.52 -12.01 6.96
N LEU A 161 21.46 -11.44 7.70
CA LEU A 161 22.89 -11.66 7.52
C LEU A 161 23.30 -13.12 7.67
N GLU A 162 22.69 -13.87 8.59
CA GLU A 162 22.96 -15.30 8.79
C GLU A 162 22.91 -16.12 7.50
N TRP A 163 22.04 -15.76 6.55
CA TRP A 163 21.88 -16.51 5.31
C TRP A 163 22.29 -15.75 4.05
N THR A 164 22.44 -14.41 4.10
CA THR A 164 22.88 -13.60 2.96
C THR A 164 24.40 -13.58 2.83
N GLU A 165 25.15 -13.47 3.94
CA GLU A 165 26.61 -13.46 3.93
C GLU A 165 27.22 -14.72 3.29
N PRO A 166 26.79 -15.94 3.62
CA PRO A 166 27.35 -17.15 2.99
C PRO A 166 27.06 -17.25 1.48
N LYS A 167 26.02 -16.52 1.00
CA LYS A 167 25.61 -16.50 -0.41
C LYS A 167 26.13 -15.28 -1.16
N HIS A 168 26.88 -14.40 -0.50
CA HIS A 168 27.39 -13.12 -1.05
C HIS A 168 26.27 -12.21 -1.59
N LEU A 169 25.09 -12.21 -0.93
CA LEU A 169 23.97 -11.34 -1.28
C LEU A 169 24.14 -9.96 -0.63
N SER A 170 23.89 -8.90 -1.40
CA SER A 170 23.97 -7.52 -0.92
C SER A 170 22.66 -7.09 -0.26
N LEU A 171 22.78 -6.39 0.88
CA LEU A 171 21.64 -5.75 1.56
C LEU A 171 21.71 -4.24 1.37
N ILE A 172 20.66 -3.65 0.80
CA ILE A 172 20.57 -2.20 0.58
C ILE A 172 19.33 -1.68 1.28
N HIS A 173 19.46 -0.50 1.86
CA HIS A 173 18.38 0.25 2.47
C HIS A 173 17.91 1.36 1.53
N ILE A 174 16.61 1.40 1.23
CA ILE A 174 15.96 2.51 0.54
C ILE A 174 14.87 3.07 1.45
N SER A 175 15.01 4.33 1.85
CA SER A 175 13.93 5.14 2.44
C SER A 175 13.44 6.14 1.41
N GLU A 176 12.14 6.17 1.16
CA GLU A 176 11.51 7.20 0.34
C GLU A 176 11.17 8.46 1.14
#